data_f76a85e57989e79da38a33fc7f9734dd
#
_entry.id   f76a85e57989e79da38a33fc7f9734dd
#
_cell.length_a   1.000
_cell.length_b   1.000
_cell.length_c   1.000
_cell.angle_alpha   90.00
_cell.angle_beta   90.00
_cell.angle_gamma   90.00
#
_symmetry.space_group_name_H-M   'P 1'
#
loop_
_entity.id
_entity.type
_entity.pdbx_description
1 polymer ?
#
loop_
_entity_poly.entity_id
_entity_poly.type
_entity_poly.pdbx_seq_one_letter_code
_entity_poly.pdbx_strand_id
1 'polypeptide(L)'
;MSDPQPAPSAPRPGRAVLLAAFEGWNDAGGAATAAIEHLQEVWGAVEVARLDPEEYHDFQVNRPQVTLGEDGRRTIEWPTTTVWTATLPTSGRTVLLVRGIEPSMRWRSYCRELLRHADEHDVETVVTLGALLADVPHTRPIPLTATSESVGLQAVLDVEPTAYEGPTGIVGVLQHAAAEHGCASVSLWAAVPHYVGQPPSPKATLAILSRVEDLLSEPVPLGDLPEDAVAWQTGVDELAAEDPEIAEYVRQLEEAKDTAELPEASGEAIAREFERYLRRRDDGRNG
;
A
#
# COMPACT_ATOMS: atom_id res chain seq x y z
N MET A 1 16.23 -37.21 -0.26
CA MET A 1 14.94 -37.07 -0.96
C MET A 1 14.11 -36.17 -0.07
N SER A 2 14.06 -34.89 -0.40
CA SER A 2 13.24 -33.91 0.32
C SER A 2 11.82 -34.00 -0.24
N ASP A 3 10.85 -34.19 0.65
CA ASP A 3 9.44 -34.14 0.26
C ASP A 3 9.11 -32.79 -0.38
N PRO A 4 8.35 -32.76 -1.47
CA PRO A 4 7.91 -31.51 -2.06
C PRO A 4 6.96 -30.79 -1.10
N GLN A 5 7.33 -29.58 -0.68
CA GLN A 5 6.44 -28.68 0.06
C GLN A 5 5.14 -28.50 -0.76
N PRO A 6 3.96 -28.58 -0.13
CA PRO A 6 2.71 -28.35 -0.85
C PRO A 6 2.68 -26.90 -1.36
N ALA A 7 2.31 -26.74 -2.61
CA ALA A 7 2.14 -25.44 -3.24
C ALA A 7 1.12 -24.59 -2.44
N PRO A 8 1.40 -23.29 -2.19
CA PRO A 8 0.45 -22.40 -1.54
C PRO A 8 -0.84 -22.35 -2.37
N SER A 9 -1.96 -22.59 -1.73
CA SER A 9 -3.28 -22.54 -2.36
C SER A 9 -3.73 -21.08 -2.52
N ALA A 10 -4.52 -20.81 -3.57
CA ALA A 10 -5.20 -19.52 -3.72
C ALA A 10 -5.97 -19.13 -2.44
N PRO A 11 -6.13 -17.82 -2.13
CA PRO A 11 -6.84 -17.37 -0.94
C PRO A 11 -8.22 -18.02 -0.85
N ARG A 12 -8.49 -18.73 0.24
CA ARG A 12 -9.80 -19.33 0.46
C ARG A 12 -10.72 -18.31 1.10
N PRO A 13 -12.01 -18.23 0.73
CA PRO A 13 -12.97 -17.39 1.42
C PRO A 13 -12.96 -17.71 2.92
N GLY A 14 -12.70 -16.70 3.77
CA GLY A 14 -12.79 -16.82 5.21
C GLY A 14 -11.49 -16.74 5.98
N ARG A 15 -10.32 -16.74 5.36
CA ARG A 15 -9.04 -16.62 6.07
C ARG A 15 -8.52 -15.17 6.12
N ALA A 16 -7.79 -14.84 7.20
CA ALA A 16 -7.32 -13.48 7.44
C ALA A 16 -6.25 -13.03 6.44
N VAL A 17 -6.19 -11.72 6.24
CA VAL A 17 -5.18 -11.05 5.40
C VAL A 17 -4.43 -10.03 6.24
N LEU A 18 -3.14 -9.88 6.05
CA LEU A 18 -2.32 -8.82 6.62
C LEU A 18 -1.95 -7.82 5.52
N LEU A 19 -2.26 -6.54 5.74
CA LEU A 19 -1.82 -5.42 4.91
C LEU A 19 -0.76 -4.63 5.69
N ALA A 20 0.40 -4.34 5.09
CA ALA A 20 1.49 -3.65 5.76
C ALA A 20 2.06 -2.52 4.90
N ALA A 21 2.29 -1.35 5.51
CA ALA A 21 3.03 -0.24 4.93
C ALA A 21 3.98 0.39 5.96
N PHE A 22 5.10 0.93 5.48
CA PHE A 22 6.14 1.49 6.32
C PHE A 22 6.64 2.82 5.77
N GLU A 23 6.61 3.85 6.63
CA GLU A 23 7.20 5.15 6.34
C GLU A 23 8.70 5.03 6.02
N GLY A 24 9.19 5.96 5.24
CA GLY A 24 10.59 6.04 4.86
C GLY A 24 10.83 5.77 3.38
N TRP A 25 11.87 5.00 3.06
CA TRP A 25 12.31 4.78 1.68
C TRP A 25 11.26 4.09 0.78
N ASN A 26 10.36 3.34 1.40
CA ASN A 26 9.33 2.57 0.69
C ASN A 26 7.99 3.33 0.51
N ASP A 27 7.92 4.62 0.88
CA ASP A 27 6.65 5.34 0.98
C ASP A 27 6.72 6.75 0.38
N ALA A 28 6.99 6.82 -0.91
CA ALA A 28 6.99 8.09 -1.63
C ALA A 28 5.64 8.80 -1.51
N GLY A 29 5.68 10.09 -1.16
CA GLY A 29 4.47 10.90 -0.95
C GLY A 29 3.60 10.45 0.23
N GLY A 30 4.10 9.56 1.12
CA GLY A 30 3.33 9.00 2.24
C GLY A 30 2.12 8.18 1.78
N ALA A 31 2.12 7.70 0.53
CA ALA A 31 0.92 7.15 -0.10
C ALA A 31 0.51 5.79 0.45
N ALA A 32 1.48 4.93 0.76
CA ALA A 32 1.20 3.58 1.23
C ALA A 32 0.77 3.58 2.71
N THR A 33 1.42 4.36 3.56
CA THR A 33 1.02 4.50 4.97
C THR A 33 -0.31 5.23 5.11
N ALA A 34 -0.58 6.26 4.29
CA ALA A 34 -1.89 6.91 4.24
C ALA A 34 -3.01 5.94 3.81
N ALA A 35 -2.73 4.99 2.92
CA ALA A 35 -3.70 3.96 2.57
C ALA A 35 -4.05 3.06 3.76
N ILE A 36 -3.05 2.62 4.56
CA ILE A 36 -3.31 1.84 5.78
C ILE A 36 -4.08 2.68 6.81
N GLU A 37 -3.74 3.96 6.98
CA GLU A 37 -4.43 4.87 7.90
C GLU A 37 -5.91 5.03 7.52
N HIS A 38 -6.19 5.25 6.24
CA HIS A 38 -7.55 5.32 5.72
C HIS A 38 -8.34 4.02 5.97
N LEU A 39 -7.73 2.86 5.67
CA LEU A 39 -8.36 1.55 5.93
C LEU A 39 -8.60 1.32 7.42
N GLN A 40 -7.70 1.76 8.29
CA GLN A 40 -7.84 1.69 9.74
C GLN A 40 -9.08 2.47 10.21
N GLU A 41 -9.30 3.66 9.66
CA GLU A 41 -10.44 4.50 9.99
C GLU A 41 -11.76 3.91 9.48
N VAL A 42 -11.85 3.62 8.17
CA VAL A 42 -13.11 3.20 7.53
C VAL A 42 -13.57 1.80 7.93
N TRP A 43 -12.65 0.94 8.35
CA TRP A 43 -12.97 -0.40 8.88
C TRP A 43 -13.05 -0.44 10.41
N GLY A 44 -12.85 0.70 11.08
CA GLY A 44 -12.92 0.79 12.55
C GLY A 44 -11.93 -0.14 13.24
N ALA A 45 -10.70 -0.21 12.74
CA ALA A 45 -9.69 -1.14 13.22
C ALA A 45 -9.25 -0.81 14.66
N VAL A 46 -9.02 -1.85 15.47
CA VAL A 46 -8.63 -1.75 16.87
C VAL A 46 -7.18 -2.21 17.03
N GLU A 47 -6.37 -1.44 17.76
CA GLU A 47 -5.00 -1.80 18.09
C GLU A 47 -4.95 -3.09 18.91
N VAL A 48 -4.13 -4.05 18.45
CA VAL A 48 -3.92 -5.34 19.13
C VAL A 48 -2.49 -5.56 19.57
N ALA A 49 -1.53 -4.89 18.93
CA ALA A 49 -0.13 -4.98 19.32
C ALA A 49 0.64 -3.71 18.89
N ARG A 50 1.72 -3.47 19.60
CA ARG A 50 2.71 -2.46 19.28
C ARG A 50 4.10 -3.04 19.54
N LEU A 51 4.98 -2.97 18.54
CA LEU A 51 6.33 -3.46 18.66
C LEU A 51 7.17 -2.50 19.50
N ASP A 52 8.09 -3.07 20.31
CA ASP A 52 8.97 -2.24 21.14
C ASP A 52 9.94 -1.44 20.26
N PRO A 53 9.88 -0.10 20.27
CA PRO A 53 10.74 0.72 19.44
C PRO A 53 12.24 0.57 19.77
N GLU A 54 12.63 0.25 21.02
CA GLU A 54 14.02 0.08 21.41
C GLU A 54 14.67 -1.14 20.73
N GLU A 55 13.87 -2.12 20.30
CA GLU A 55 14.36 -3.32 19.64
C GLU A 55 14.74 -3.08 18.16
N TYR A 56 14.13 -2.07 17.50
CA TYR A 56 14.14 -1.98 16.04
C TYR A 56 14.54 -0.62 15.48
N HIS A 57 14.54 0.46 16.29
CA HIS A 57 14.82 1.81 15.80
C HIS A 57 16.09 2.41 16.42
N ASP A 58 16.87 3.07 15.57
CA ASP A 58 17.92 3.98 16.01
C ASP A 58 17.33 5.37 16.25
N PHE A 59 17.22 5.77 17.49
CA PHE A 59 16.66 7.07 17.88
C PHE A 59 17.52 8.28 17.51
N GLN A 60 18.73 8.08 17.00
CA GLN A 60 19.52 9.16 16.40
C GLN A 60 19.03 9.46 14.98
N VAL A 61 18.47 8.47 14.29
CA VAL A 61 17.90 8.57 12.94
C VAL A 61 16.40 8.87 13.04
N ASN A 62 15.67 8.01 13.74
CA ASN A 62 14.22 8.13 13.95
C ASN A 62 13.95 8.71 15.35
N ARG A 63 14.05 10.03 15.48
CA ARG A 63 13.92 10.69 16.78
C ARG A 63 12.50 10.63 17.31
N PRO A 64 12.31 10.29 18.62
CA PRO A 64 11.02 10.47 19.28
C PRO A 64 10.57 11.93 19.20
N GLN A 65 9.28 12.15 19.05
CA GLN A 65 8.69 13.49 18.99
C GLN A 65 8.10 13.89 20.34
N VAL A 66 8.29 15.14 20.71
CA VAL A 66 7.66 15.70 21.91
C VAL A 66 6.40 16.44 21.46
N THR A 67 5.25 16.00 21.93
CA THR A 67 3.96 16.65 21.70
C THR A 67 3.47 17.33 22.97
N LEU A 68 2.69 18.40 22.81
CA LEU A 68 2.04 19.11 23.92
C LEU A 68 0.54 18.84 23.82
N GLY A 69 0.00 18.12 24.79
CA GLY A 69 -1.43 17.87 24.89
C GLY A 69 -2.23 19.14 25.23
N GLU A 70 -3.52 19.12 25.00
CA GLU A 70 -4.43 20.25 25.32
C GLU A 70 -4.42 20.61 26.82
N ASP A 71 -4.11 19.62 27.68
CA ASP A 71 -3.93 19.79 29.12
C ASP A 71 -2.59 20.42 29.53
N GLY A 72 -1.76 20.80 28.56
CA GLY A 72 -0.42 21.35 28.76
C GLY A 72 0.64 20.33 29.17
N ARG A 73 0.34 19.05 29.15
CA ARG A 73 1.32 17.99 29.43
C ARG A 73 2.11 17.64 28.21
N ARG A 74 3.39 17.42 28.39
CA ARG A 74 4.30 16.93 27.35
C ARG A 74 4.28 15.41 27.35
N THR A 75 4.08 14.84 26.16
CA THR A 75 4.21 13.40 25.91
C THR A 75 5.33 13.15 24.91
N ILE A 76 5.92 11.97 24.97
CA ILE A 76 6.92 11.54 24.00
C ILE A 76 6.29 10.43 23.15
N GLU A 77 6.24 10.67 21.85
CA GLU A 77 5.81 9.70 20.86
C GLU A 77 7.04 9.02 20.28
N TRP A 78 7.11 7.71 20.45
CA TRP A 78 8.23 6.90 19.97
C TRP A 78 7.96 6.37 18.57
N PRO A 79 8.98 6.35 17.68
CA PRO A 79 8.86 5.67 16.40
C PRO A 79 8.56 4.19 16.65
N THR A 80 7.45 3.69 16.12
CA THR A 80 7.06 2.30 16.39
C THR A 80 6.28 1.74 15.22
N THR A 81 6.04 0.43 15.28
CA THR A 81 5.10 -0.27 14.41
C THR A 81 3.93 -0.75 15.23
N THR A 82 2.75 -0.45 14.77
CA THR A 82 1.50 -0.86 15.41
C THR A 82 0.74 -1.83 14.51
N VAL A 83 0.09 -2.79 15.13
CA VAL A 83 -0.76 -3.79 14.49
C VAL A 83 -2.19 -3.56 14.96
N TRP A 84 -3.10 -3.41 14.01
CA TRP A 84 -4.54 -3.32 14.25
C TRP A 84 -5.24 -4.51 13.64
N THR A 85 -6.43 -4.81 14.15
CA THR A 85 -7.32 -5.79 13.54
C THR A 85 -8.69 -5.19 13.27
N ALA A 86 -9.31 -5.61 12.17
CA ALA A 86 -10.69 -5.28 11.85
C ALA A 86 -11.39 -6.49 11.24
N THR A 87 -12.72 -6.44 11.21
CA THR A 87 -13.54 -7.38 10.44
C THR A 87 -14.06 -6.65 9.22
N LEU A 88 -13.79 -7.18 8.04
CA LEU A 88 -14.23 -6.61 6.78
C LEU A 88 -15.77 -6.66 6.68
N PRO A 89 -16.42 -5.52 6.37
CA PRO A 89 -17.88 -5.41 6.52
C PRO A 89 -18.69 -6.32 5.58
N THR A 90 -18.19 -6.59 4.38
CA THR A 90 -18.93 -7.39 3.39
C THR A 90 -18.62 -8.87 3.52
N SER A 91 -17.34 -9.23 3.59
CA SER A 91 -16.89 -10.63 3.60
C SER A 91 -16.87 -11.27 4.99
N GLY A 92 -16.87 -10.47 6.07
CA GLY A 92 -16.69 -10.95 7.43
C GLY A 92 -15.30 -11.48 7.74
N ARG A 93 -14.33 -11.36 6.82
CA ARG A 93 -12.95 -11.79 7.03
C ARG A 93 -12.23 -10.88 8.02
N THR A 94 -11.31 -11.46 8.78
CA THR A 94 -10.37 -10.69 9.60
C THR A 94 -9.29 -10.07 8.71
N VAL A 95 -8.98 -8.81 8.95
CA VAL A 95 -7.81 -8.13 8.38
C VAL A 95 -6.92 -7.61 9.50
N LEU A 96 -5.61 -7.81 9.35
CA LEU A 96 -4.59 -7.14 10.13
C LEU A 96 -4.04 -5.99 9.31
N LEU A 97 -3.96 -4.82 9.93
CA LEU A 97 -3.35 -3.63 9.37
C LEU A 97 -2.06 -3.35 10.15
N VAL A 98 -0.95 -3.20 9.45
CA VAL A 98 0.37 -2.91 10.03
C VAL A 98 0.86 -1.60 9.46
N ARG A 99 1.16 -0.64 10.33
CA ARG A 99 1.77 0.63 9.97
C ARG A 99 2.89 0.98 10.95
N GLY A 100 3.97 1.51 10.45
CA GLY A 100 5.09 1.98 11.25
C GLY A 100 6.14 2.65 10.40
N ILE A 101 7.27 2.94 11.00
CA ILE A 101 8.46 3.44 10.32
C ILE A 101 9.32 2.24 9.93
N GLU A 102 10.01 2.30 8.79
CA GLU A 102 10.98 1.29 8.40
C GLU A 102 12.00 1.05 9.53
N PRO A 103 12.17 -0.19 10.04
CA PRO A 103 13.07 -0.45 11.14
C PRO A 103 14.53 -0.19 10.75
N SER A 104 15.30 0.39 11.66
CA SER A 104 16.73 0.68 11.44
C SER A 104 17.60 -0.58 11.53
N MET A 105 17.14 -1.61 12.22
CA MET A 105 17.93 -2.80 12.52
C MET A 105 17.08 -4.04 12.82
N ARG A 106 17.74 -5.20 12.91
CA ARG A 106 17.15 -6.49 13.35
C ARG A 106 15.96 -6.94 12.48
N TRP A 107 15.99 -6.67 11.20
CA TRP A 107 14.88 -6.89 10.26
C TRP A 107 14.33 -8.32 10.26
N ARG A 108 15.23 -9.34 10.41
CA ARG A 108 14.77 -10.75 10.51
C ARG A 108 13.94 -11.02 11.77
N SER A 109 14.30 -10.40 12.89
CA SER A 109 13.55 -10.52 14.14
C SER A 109 12.24 -9.75 14.05
N TYR A 110 12.28 -8.57 13.44
CA TYR A 110 11.13 -7.73 13.16
C TYR A 110 10.07 -8.47 12.31
N CYS A 111 10.46 -9.03 11.16
CA CYS A 111 9.53 -9.81 10.34
C CYS A 111 8.97 -11.03 11.08
N ARG A 112 9.81 -11.72 11.87
CA ARG A 112 9.36 -12.87 12.67
C ARG A 112 8.32 -12.47 13.71
N GLU A 113 8.46 -11.31 14.33
CA GLU A 113 7.50 -10.79 15.30
C GLU A 113 6.18 -10.42 14.62
N LEU A 114 6.20 -9.75 13.47
CA LEU A 114 5.00 -9.48 12.69
C LEU A 114 4.30 -10.77 12.23
N LEU A 115 5.06 -11.76 11.75
CA LEU A 115 4.50 -13.03 11.31
C LEU A 115 3.94 -13.88 12.46
N ARG A 116 4.46 -13.73 13.70
CA ARG A 116 3.83 -14.32 14.89
C ARG A 116 2.42 -13.76 15.11
N HIS A 117 2.21 -12.46 14.92
CA HIS A 117 0.86 -11.87 14.97
C HIS A 117 -0.01 -12.36 13.82
N ALA A 118 0.58 -12.60 12.64
CA ALA A 118 -0.14 -13.22 11.53
C ALA A 118 -0.63 -14.64 11.88
N ASP A 119 0.21 -15.46 12.53
CA ASP A 119 -0.17 -16.79 13.01
C ASP A 119 -1.30 -16.76 14.06
N GLU A 120 -1.25 -15.81 14.99
CA GLU A 120 -2.27 -15.66 16.05
C GLU A 120 -3.67 -15.35 15.49
N HIS A 121 -3.74 -14.87 14.25
CA HIS A 121 -4.98 -14.51 13.56
C HIS A 121 -5.27 -15.34 12.31
N ASP A 122 -4.57 -16.47 12.13
CA ASP A 122 -4.74 -17.37 10.97
C ASP A 122 -4.59 -16.66 9.60
N VAL A 123 -3.61 -15.74 9.48
CA VAL A 123 -3.33 -15.03 8.25
C VAL A 123 -2.75 -15.98 7.20
N GLU A 124 -3.38 -16.04 6.03
CA GLU A 124 -2.87 -16.82 4.88
C GLU A 124 -2.16 -15.96 3.83
N THR A 125 -2.50 -14.68 3.77
CA THR A 125 -1.97 -13.78 2.73
C THR A 125 -1.41 -12.52 3.38
N VAL A 126 -0.19 -12.19 3.01
CA VAL A 126 0.47 -10.93 3.38
C VAL A 126 0.55 -10.04 2.15
N VAL A 127 0.02 -8.84 2.25
CA VAL A 127 0.06 -7.82 1.21
C VAL A 127 0.93 -6.68 1.73
N THR A 128 2.03 -6.42 1.07
CA THR A 128 2.87 -5.28 1.38
C THR A 128 2.56 -4.13 0.42
N LEU A 129 2.41 -2.93 0.95
CA LEU A 129 2.15 -1.72 0.19
C LEU A 129 3.39 -0.84 0.19
N GLY A 130 3.72 -0.31 -0.97
CA GLY A 130 4.83 0.61 -1.14
C GLY A 130 4.50 1.70 -2.16
N ALA A 131 5.29 2.76 -2.13
CA ALA A 131 5.27 3.81 -3.14
C ALA A 131 6.70 4.22 -3.46
N LEU A 132 6.98 4.44 -4.73
CA LEU A 132 8.31 4.82 -5.20
C LEU A 132 8.23 6.06 -6.10
N LEU A 133 9.30 6.85 -6.13
CA LEU A 133 9.41 7.98 -7.04
C LEU A 133 9.70 7.46 -8.45
N ALA A 134 8.97 7.99 -9.43
CA ALA A 134 9.09 7.56 -10.83
C ALA A 134 8.90 8.72 -11.81
N ASP A 135 9.36 8.49 -13.04
CA ASP A 135 9.19 9.40 -14.18
C ASP A 135 7.79 9.20 -14.80
N VAL A 136 6.77 9.63 -14.06
CA VAL A 136 5.36 9.56 -14.45
C VAL A 136 4.69 10.91 -14.32
N PRO A 137 3.75 11.28 -15.21
CA PRO A 137 3.06 12.55 -15.10
C PRO A 137 1.93 12.48 -14.06
N HIS A 138 1.79 13.55 -13.27
CA HIS A 138 0.70 13.67 -12.29
C HIS A 138 -0.69 13.79 -12.94
N THR A 139 -0.75 14.17 -14.21
CA THR A 139 -1.99 14.34 -15.00
C THR A 139 -2.60 13.02 -15.49
N ARG A 140 -1.88 11.91 -15.42
CA ARG A 140 -2.36 10.57 -15.79
C ARG A 140 -2.66 9.73 -14.54
N PRO A 141 -3.41 8.62 -14.68
CA PRO A 141 -3.57 7.67 -13.58
C PRO A 141 -2.24 7.20 -13.02
N ILE A 142 -2.14 7.07 -11.70
CA ILE A 142 -0.94 6.55 -11.03
C ILE A 142 -0.73 5.09 -11.42
N PRO A 143 0.42 4.72 -12.03
CA PRO A 143 0.72 3.34 -12.33
C PRO A 143 0.89 2.52 -11.04
N LEU A 144 0.32 1.32 -11.04
CA LEU A 144 0.50 0.34 -9.98
C LEU A 144 1.17 -0.90 -10.53
N THR A 145 2.19 -1.36 -9.83
CA THR A 145 2.82 -2.66 -10.09
C THR A 145 2.47 -3.61 -8.96
N ALA A 146 2.03 -4.81 -9.31
CA ALA A 146 1.81 -5.88 -8.36
C ALA A 146 2.73 -7.06 -8.70
N THR A 147 3.40 -7.61 -7.69
CA THR A 147 4.27 -8.78 -7.85
C THR A 147 3.99 -9.81 -6.78
N SER A 148 4.18 -11.09 -7.10
CA SER A 148 4.04 -12.18 -6.14
C SER A 148 5.03 -13.29 -6.45
N GLU A 149 5.62 -13.89 -5.40
CA GLU A 149 6.39 -15.13 -5.52
C GLU A 149 5.50 -16.38 -5.43
N SER A 150 4.22 -16.21 -5.08
CA SER A 150 3.26 -17.29 -4.90
C SER A 150 2.60 -17.65 -6.23
N VAL A 151 2.95 -18.80 -6.81
CA VAL A 151 2.41 -19.27 -8.12
C VAL A 151 0.87 -19.27 -8.16
N GLY A 152 0.22 -19.62 -7.03
CA GLY A 152 -1.24 -19.59 -6.94
C GLY A 152 -1.83 -18.19 -7.05
N LEU A 153 -1.16 -17.17 -6.49
CA LEU A 153 -1.60 -15.77 -6.57
C LEU A 153 -1.27 -15.16 -7.94
N GLN A 154 -0.13 -15.53 -8.55
CA GLN A 154 0.21 -15.08 -9.90
C GLN A 154 -0.91 -15.41 -10.90
N ALA A 155 -1.42 -16.64 -10.85
CA ALA A 155 -2.49 -17.09 -11.75
C ALA A 155 -3.86 -16.45 -11.47
N VAL A 156 -4.16 -16.13 -10.21
CA VAL A 156 -5.48 -15.56 -9.81
C VAL A 156 -5.53 -14.05 -9.99
N LEU A 157 -4.42 -13.37 -9.73
CA LEU A 157 -4.35 -11.90 -9.71
C LEU A 157 -3.76 -11.33 -11.00
N ASP A 158 -3.35 -12.18 -11.93
CA ASP A 158 -2.63 -11.80 -13.15
C ASP A 158 -1.42 -10.92 -12.83
N VAL A 159 -0.59 -11.39 -11.89
CA VAL A 159 0.61 -10.68 -11.44
C VAL A 159 1.86 -11.52 -11.73
N GLU A 160 2.95 -10.85 -12.08
CA GLU A 160 4.21 -11.50 -12.40
C GLU A 160 5.10 -11.68 -11.16
N PRO A 161 6.06 -12.63 -11.20
CA PRO A 161 7.13 -12.68 -10.24
C PRO A 161 8.01 -11.42 -10.39
N THR A 162 8.58 -10.95 -9.28
CA THR A 162 9.56 -9.86 -9.37
C THR A 162 10.84 -10.35 -10.05
N ALA A 163 11.33 -9.56 -11.02
CA ALA A 163 12.65 -9.74 -11.63
C ALA A 163 13.70 -8.78 -11.04
N TYR A 164 13.34 -8.04 -9.99
CA TYR A 164 14.22 -7.04 -9.40
C TYR A 164 15.38 -7.71 -8.64
N GLU A 165 16.59 -7.27 -8.95
CA GLU A 165 17.82 -7.60 -8.24
C GLU A 165 18.48 -6.32 -7.76
N GLY A 166 18.70 -6.18 -6.44
CA GLY A 166 19.34 -4.99 -5.88
C GLY A 166 19.03 -4.78 -4.39
N PRO A 167 19.40 -3.61 -3.83
CA PRO A 167 19.05 -3.24 -2.46
C PRO A 167 17.54 -3.23 -2.27
N THR A 168 17.06 -3.79 -1.16
CA THR A 168 15.64 -3.83 -0.85
C THR A 168 15.35 -3.20 0.51
N GLY A 169 14.12 -2.70 0.69
CA GLY A 169 13.60 -2.21 1.95
C GLY A 169 12.82 -3.27 2.73
N ILE A 170 12.25 -2.86 3.87
CA ILE A 170 11.49 -3.78 4.75
C ILE A 170 10.27 -4.38 4.05
N VAL A 171 9.66 -3.68 3.09
CA VAL A 171 8.54 -4.16 2.27
C VAL A 171 8.94 -5.46 1.55
N GLY A 172 10.07 -5.46 0.83
CA GLY A 172 10.55 -6.65 0.14
C GLY A 172 11.03 -7.75 1.09
N VAL A 173 11.68 -7.38 2.20
CA VAL A 173 12.12 -8.35 3.21
C VAL A 173 10.94 -9.04 3.89
N LEU A 174 9.87 -8.30 4.20
CA LEU A 174 8.65 -8.87 4.79
C LEU A 174 7.91 -9.77 3.80
N GLN A 175 7.84 -9.37 2.52
CA GLN A 175 7.26 -10.20 1.46
C GLN A 175 7.98 -11.55 1.36
N HIS A 176 9.32 -11.52 1.31
CA HIS A 176 10.13 -12.73 1.26
C HIS A 176 9.97 -13.59 2.53
N ALA A 177 10.03 -12.96 3.72
CA ALA A 177 9.84 -13.67 4.98
C ALA A 177 8.47 -14.31 5.10
N ALA A 178 7.42 -13.67 4.60
CA ALA A 178 6.06 -14.23 4.56
C ALA A 178 5.99 -15.48 3.65
N ALA A 179 6.63 -15.43 2.48
CA ALA A 179 6.71 -16.57 1.59
C ALA A 179 7.49 -17.75 2.22
N GLU A 180 8.63 -17.48 2.88
CA GLU A 180 9.38 -18.52 3.64
C GLU A 180 8.57 -19.08 4.80
N HIS A 181 7.70 -18.27 5.42
CA HIS A 181 6.81 -18.67 6.52
C HIS A 181 5.63 -19.53 6.04
N GLY A 182 5.37 -19.58 4.75
CA GLY A 182 4.28 -20.34 4.13
C GLY A 182 3.01 -19.54 3.88
N CYS A 183 3.04 -18.23 4.09
CA CYS A 183 1.97 -17.33 3.68
C CYS A 183 2.07 -17.03 2.19
N ALA A 184 0.95 -16.90 1.52
CA ALA A 184 0.92 -16.28 0.21
C ALA A 184 1.28 -14.80 0.33
N SER A 185 2.06 -14.24 -0.59
CA SER A 185 2.51 -12.86 -0.49
C SER A 185 2.34 -12.08 -1.80
N VAL A 186 1.88 -10.83 -1.69
CA VAL A 186 1.76 -9.87 -2.79
C VAL A 186 2.41 -8.57 -2.37
N SER A 187 3.13 -7.93 -3.27
CA SER A 187 3.65 -6.58 -3.08
C SER A 187 3.00 -5.64 -4.10
N LEU A 188 2.42 -4.54 -3.62
CA LEU A 188 1.79 -3.50 -4.43
C LEU A 188 2.63 -2.23 -4.35
N TRP A 189 3.00 -1.66 -5.50
CA TRP A 189 3.81 -0.45 -5.57
C TRP A 189 3.14 0.61 -6.43
N ALA A 190 2.94 1.81 -5.86
CA ALA A 190 2.46 2.97 -6.59
C ALA A 190 3.63 3.82 -7.10
N ALA A 191 3.58 4.24 -8.36
CA ALA A 191 4.55 5.15 -8.95
C ALA A 191 4.13 6.61 -8.70
N VAL A 192 4.86 7.31 -7.82
CA VAL A 192 4.60 8.72 -7.48
C VAL A 192 5.51 9.61 -8.35
N PRO A 193 4.97 10.68 -8.98
CA PRO A 193 5.80 11.61 -9.75
C PRO A 193 6.92 12.19 -8.90
N HIS A 194 8.18 12.04 -9.32
CA HIS A 194 9.34 12.41 -8.50
C HIS A 194 9.42 13.92 -8.21
N TYR A 195 8.89 14.77 -9.12
CA TYR A 195 8.90 16.23 -8.95
C TYR A 195 7.88 16.75 -7.92
N VAL A 196 6.97 15.88 -7.43
CA VAL A 196 6.00 16.16 -6.36
C VAL A 196 5.94 15.02 -5.34
N GLY A 197 7.10 14.45 -5.01
CA GLY A 197 7.23 13.29 -4.13
C GLY A 197 7.06 13.56 -2.63
N GLN A 198 6.78 14.79 -2.22
CA GLN A 198 6.52 15.13 -0.82
C GLN A 198 5.10 14.74 -0.41
N PRO A 199 4.88 14.29 0.84
CA PRO A 199 3.53 14.05 1.36
C PRO A 199 2.69 15.34 1.41
N PRO A 200 1.35 15.23 1.21
CA PRO A 200 0.62 14.02 0.86
C PRO A 200 0.54 13.75 -0.65
N SER A 201 0.30 12.50 -1.02
CA SER A 201 0.00 12.10 -2.40
C SER A 201 -1.35 11.37 -2.49
N PRO A 202 -2.48 12.09 -2.33
CA PRO A 202 -3.80 11.46 -2.24
C PRO A 202 -4.20 10.69 -3.50
N LYS A 203 -3.71 11.10 -4.67
CA LYS A 203 -3.93 10.39 -5.93
C LYS A 203 -3.27 9.00 -5.94
N ALA A 204 -2.05 8.88 -5.38
CA ALA A 204 -1.38 7.60 -5.25
C ALA A 204 -2.04 6.73 -4.16
N THR A 205 -2.48 7.33 -3.06
CA THR A 205 -3.25 6.66 -2.01
C THR A 205 -4.54 6.06 -2.57
N LEU A 206 -5.31 6.82 -3.37
CA LEU A 206 -6.49 6.33 -4.06
C LEU A 206 -6.20 5.13 -4.98
N ALA A 207 -5.11 5.19 -5.72
CA ALA A 207 -4.72 4.09 -6.61
C ALA A 207 -4.44 2.80 -5.80
N ILE A 208 -3.69 2.91 -4.68
CA ILE A 208 -3.44 1.79 -3.78
C ILE A 208 -4.74 1.23 -3.21
N LEU A 209 -5.63 2.09 -2.68
CA LEU A 209 -6.91 1.66 -2.10
C LEU A 209 -7.80 0.96 -3.13
N SER A 210 -7.86 1.47 -4.36
CA SER A 210 -8.59 0.81 -5.44
C SER A 210 -8.05 -0.59 -5.73
N ARG A 211 -6.73 -0.78 -5.69
CA ARG A 211 -6.14 -2.10 -5.90
C ARG A 211 -6.35 -3.03 -4.71
N VAL A 212 -6.35 -2.51 -3.49
CA VAL A 212 -6.70 -3.27 -2.28
C VAL A 212 -8.16 -3.72 -2.32
N GLU A 213 -9.09 -2.84 -2.75
CA GLU A 213 -10.50 -3.17 -2.98
C GLU A 213 -10.64 -4.36 -3.94
N ASP A 214 -9.97 -4.29 -5.11
CA ASP A 214 -9.99 -5.36 -6.10
C ASP A 214 -9.42 -6.67 -5.53
N LEU A 215 -8.26 -6.59 -4.87
CA LEU A 215 -7.53 -7.75 -4.32
C LEU A 215 -8.35 -8.48 -3.24
N LEU A 216 -9.00 -7.73 -2.38
CA LEU A 216 -9.80 -8.27 -1.28
C LEU A 216 -11.24 -8.60 -1.70
N SER A 217 -11.69 -8.09 -2.84
CA SER A 217 -13.10 -8.07 -3.25
C SER A 217 -13.99 -7.47 -2.15
N GLU A 218 -13.51 -6.39 -1.52
CA GLU A 218 -14.13 -5.72 -0.40
C GLU A 218 -14.24 -4.23 -0.70
N PRO A 219 -15.44 -3.63 -0.76
CA PRO A 219 -15.58 -2.20 -1.00
C PRO A 219 -14.88 -1.36 0.05
N VAL A 220 -14.14 -0.34 -0.39
CA VAL A 220 -13.46 0.63 0.48
C VAL A 220 -14.17 1.98 0.38
N PRO A 221 -14.83 2.45 1.45
CA PRO A 221 -15.38 3.81 1.49
C PRO A 221 -14.24 4.83 1.34
N LEU A 222 -14.31 5.70 0.35
CA LEU A 222 -13.20 6.62 0.02
C LEU A 222 -13.29 7.97 0.75
N GLY A 223 -14.46 8.32 1.35
CA GLY A 223 -14.65 9.61 2.02
C GLY A 223 -14.33 10.79 1.08
N ASP A 224 -13.62 11.78 1.61
CA ASP A 224 -13.24 13.00 0.89
C ASP A 224 -11.96 12.83 0.04
N LEU A 225 -11.34 11.65 0.06
CA LEU A 225 -10.07 11.39 -0.62
C LEU A 225 -10.12 11.62 -2.16
N PRO A 226 -11.23 11.36 -2.88
CA PRO A 226 -11.36 11.73 -4.29
C PRO A 226 -11.28 13.24 -4.53
N GLU A 227 -11.92 14.06 -3.67
CA GLU A 227 -11.87 15.52 -3.73
C GLU A 227 -10.46 16.02 -3.43
N ASP A 228 -9.78 15.44 -2.43
CA ASP A 228 -8.40 15.76 -2.08
C ASP A 228 -7.44 15.44 -3.24
N ALA A 229 -7.66 14.34 -3.96
CA ALA A 229 -6.85 13.98 -5.11
C ALA A 229 -7.02 14.98 -6.28
N VAL A 230 -8.24 15.47 -6.50
CA VAL A 230 -8.51 16.52 -7.50
C VAL A 230 -7.86 17.84 -7.09
N ALA A 231 -8.01 18.25 -5.83
CA ALA A 231 -7.41 19.47 -5.30
C ALA A 231 -5.87 19.41 -5.39
N TRP A 232 -5.28 18.26 -5.02
CA TRP A 232 -3.84 18.03 -5.14
C TRP A 232 -3.38 18.14 -6.60
N GLN A 233 -4.07 17.49 -7.53
CA GLN A 233 -3.73 17.58 -8.95
C GLN A 233 -3.81 19.01 -9.48
N THR A 234 -4.86 19.75 -9.12
CA THR A 234 -5.01 21.17 -9.51
C THR A 234 -3.84 22.01 -8.98
N GLY A 235 -3.46 21.82 -7.72
CA GLY A 235 -2.31 22.54 -7.14
C GLY A 235 -0.98 22.19 -7.83
N VAL A 236 -0.80 20.94 -8.25
CA VAL A 236 0.40 20.54 -9.02
C VAL A 236 0.37 21.11 -10.44
N ASP A 237 -0.79 21.15 -11.09
CA ASP A 237 -0.99 21.80 -12.40
C ASP A 237 -0.59 23.27 -12.34
N GLU A 238 -1.03 24.00 -11.29
CA GLU A 238 -0.68 25.41 -11.08
C GLU A 238 0.83 25.59 -10.90
N LEU A 239 1.46 24.80 -10.02
CA LEU A 239 2.92 24.85 -9.80
C LEU A 239 3.71 24.53 -11.08
N ALA A 240 3.28 23.54 -11.85
CA ALA A 240 3.92 23.19 -13.11
C ALA A 240 3.77 24.30 -14.17
N ALA A 241 2.65 25.02 -14.16
CA ALA A 241 2.42 26.14 -15.09
C ALA A 241 3.27 27.38 -14.77
N GLU A 242 3.71 27.58 -13.52
CA GLU A 242 4.59 28.69 -13.13
C GLU A 242 6.04 28.52 -13.61
N ASP A 243 6.47 27.27 -13.86
CA ASP A 243 7.84 26.95 -14.32
C ASP A 243 7.81 26.29 -15.71
N PRO A 244 8.27 27.02 -16.76
CA PRO A 244 8.28 26.47 -18.13
C PRO A 244 9.11 25.18 -18.31
N GLU A 245 10.15 24.95 -17.49
CA GLU A 245 10.97 23.76 -17.56
C GLU A 245 10.20 22.56 -17.00
N ILE A 246 9.47 22.76 -15.91
CA ILE A 246 8.60 21.73 -15.31
C ILE A 246 7.42 21.44 -16.26
N ALA A 247 6.78 22.47 -16.84
CA ALA A 247 5.69 22.29 -17.78
C ALA A 247 6.12 21.45 -19.01
N GLU A 248 7.28 21.74 -19.58
CA GLU A 248 7.84 20.99 -20.69
C GLU A 248 8.19 19.55 -20.30
N TYR A 249 8.73 19.35 -19.10
CA TYR A 249 9.05 18.02 -18.59
C TYR A 249 7.77 17.16 -18.39
N VAL A 250 6.72 17.73 -17.79
CA VAL A 250 5.42 17.04 -17.64
C VAL A 250 4.86 16.64 -19.00
N ARG A 251 4.92 17.54 -20.00
CA ARG A 251 4.46 17.24 -21.38
C ARG A 251 5.23 16.08 -22.00
N GLN A 252 6.56 16.00 -21.79
CA GLN A 252 7.37 14.88 -22.28
C GLN A 252 6.98 13.56 -21.60
N LEU A 253 6.70 13.58 -20.29
CA LEU A 253 6.22 12.40 -19.56
C LEU A 253 4.85 11.94 -20.06
N GLU A 254 3.94 12.88 -20.36
CA GLU A 254 2.62 12.57 -20.93
C GLU A 254 2.75 11.91 -22.31
N GLU A 255 3.55 12.47 -23.20
CA GLU A 255 3.79 11.91 -24.53
C GLU A 255 4.41 10.50 -24.48
N ALA A 256 5.36 10.30 -23.56
CA ALA A 256 5.97 8.99 -23.34
C ALA A 256 4.96 7.96 -22.83
N LYS A 257 4.12 8.36 -21.86
CA LYS A 257 3.09 7.50 -21.28
C LYS A 257 2.01 7.15 -22.29
N ASP A 258 1.47 8.15 -22.99
CA ASP A 258 0.43 7.98 -23.99
C ASP A 258 0.90 7.11 -25.17
N THR A 259 2.19 7.23 -25.53
CA THR A 259 2.82 6.40 -26.58
C THR A 259 2.95 4.93 -26.13
N ALA A 260 3.32 4.70 -24.88
CA ALA A 260 3.47 3.34 -24.33
C ALA A 260 2.10 2.60 -24.19
N GLU A 261 1.03 3.34 -23.98
CA GLU A 261 -0.33 2.78 -23.81
C GLU A 261 -1.08 2.57 -25.14
N LEU A 262 -0.57 3.12 -26.26
CA LEU A 262 -1.21 2.98 -27.58
C LEU A 262 -1.41 1.53 -28.08
N PRO A 263 -0.58 0.51 -27.74
CA PRO A 263 -0.87 -0.87 -28.08
C PRO A 263 -1.82 -1.59 -27.14
N GLU A 264 -2.03 -1.09 -25.93
CA GLU A 264 -2.76 -1.76 -24.82
C GLU A 264 -3.98 -0.99 -24.31
N ALA A 265 -4.52 -0.04 -25.06
CA ALA A 265 -5.88 0.45 -24.83
C ALA A 265 -6.87 -0.69 -25.14
N SER A 266 -6.64 -1.83 -24.46
CA SER A 266 -7.49 -3.00 -24.60
C SER A 266 -8.84 -2.68 -23.96
N GLY A 267 -9.93 -3.04 -24.65
CA GLY A 267 -11.29 -2.89 -24.17
C GLY A 267 -11.52 -3.50 -22.77
N GLU A 268 -10.59 -4.34 -22.28
CA GLU A 268 -10.60 -4.94 -20.95
C GLU A 268 -10.29 -3.97 -19.81
N ALA A 269 -9.37 -3.00 -20.01
CA ALA A 269 -9.10 -1.98 -19.00
C ALA A 269 -10.29 -1.03 -18.85
N ILE A 270 -10.87 -0.65 -19.99
CA ILE A 270 -12.11 0.19 -20.03
C ILE A 270 -13.28 -0.57 -19.43
N ALA A 271 -13.43 -1.86 -19.73
CA ALA A 271 -14.50 -2.69 -19.20
C ALA A 271 -14.39 -2.85 -17.67
N ARG A 272 -13.20 -3.08 -17.13
CA ARG A 272 -12.95 -3.16 -15.68
C ARG A 272 -13.28 -1.86 -14.94
N GLU A 273 -12.90 -0.72 -15.51
CA GLU A 273 -13.24 0.60 -14.93
C GLU A 273 -14.75 0.85 -14.94
N PHE A 274 -15.41 0.47 -16.04
CA PHE A 274 -16.87 0.63 -16.19
C PHE A 274 -17.65 -0.32 -15.25
N GLU A 275 -17.21 -1.57 -15.08
CA GLU A 275 -17.81 -2.51 -14.13
C GLU A 275 -17.66 -2.02 -12.69
N ARG A 276 -16.49 -1.45 -12.33
CA ARG A 276 -16.26 -0.86 -11.02
C ARG A 276 -17.18 0.34 -10.76
N TYR A 277 -17.35 1.20 -11.75
CA TYR A 277 -18.28 2.33 -11.69
C TYR A 277 -19.73 1.87 -11.49
N LEU A 278 -20.15 0.82 -12.20
CA LEU A 278 -21.53 0.30 -12.09
C LEU A 278 -21.78 -0.33 -10.71
N ARG A 279 -20.85 -1.10 -10.15
CA ARG A 279 -20.98 -1.67 -8.79
C ARG A 279 -21.18 -0.58 -7.74
N ARG A 280 -20.36 0.45 -7.75
CA ARG A 280 -20.50 1.59 -6.81
C ARG A 280 -21.85 2.32 -6.94
N ARG A 281 -22.39 2.36 -8.13
CA ARG A 281 -23.70 3.03 -8.38
C ARG A 281 -24.89 2.19 -7.94
N ASP A 282 -24.79 0.88 -7.97
CA ASP A 282 -25.86 -0.03 -7.54
C ASP A 282 -25.92 -0.12 -6.00
N ASP A 283 -24.77 -0.09 -5.32
CA ASP A 283 -24.71 -0.05 -3.85
C ASP A 283 -25.26 1.27 -3.28
N GLY A 284 -25.05 2.40 -3.94
CA GLY A 284 -25.64 3.70 -3.56
C GLY A 284 -27.16 3.86 -3.80
N ARG A 285 -27.82 2.88 -4.43
CA ARG A 285 -29.26 2.90 -4.68
C ARG A 285 -30.09 2.02 -3.73
N ASN A 286 -29.43 1.19 -2.93
CA ASN A 286 -30.06 0.26 -1.98
C ASN A 286 -29.85 0.65 -0.50
N GLY A 287 -29.35 1.87 -0.22
CA GLY A 287 -29.19 2.44 1.11
C GLY A 287 -30.28 3.47 1.45
#